data_77149fe3efbbaf54db06a2cad4d30b9e
#
_entry.id   77149fe3efbbaf54db06a2cad4d30b9e
#
_cell.length_a   1.000
_cell.length_b   1.000
_cell.length_c   1.000
_cell.angle_alpha   90.00
_cell.angle_beta   90.00
_cell.angle_gamma   90.00
#
_symmetry.space_group_name_H-M   'P 1'
#
loop_
_entity.id
_entity.type
_entity.pdbx_description
1 polymer ?
#
loop_
_entity_poly.entity_id
_entity_poly.type
_entity_poly.pdbx_seq_one_letter_code
_entity_poly.pdbx_strand_id
1 'polypeptide(L)'
;MKAAIYARYSSDNQRDASIEDQVRECRKWIEKEDHAVTEVYADHAISGASILRPGYQKMLEDARNGAFDILVAEALDRLSRDQENIAGLYKQLTFAGVRLITLSEGEVNELHVGLKGTMNALFLKDLAQKTRRGLEGRIRQGKSGGGNAYGYDVVKKVDAAGEPIRGDRQINEVEADIVRRIFTEFTHGISPRAIAYTLNREGISGPAGNDWGASTIHGNWRRGT
;
A
#
# COMPACT_ATOMS: atom_id res chain seq x y z
N MET A 1 26.89 26.50 -3.97
CA MET A 1 27.05 25.18 -3.26
C MET A 1 26.75 24.05 -4.25
N LYS A 2 27.26 22.84 -4.01
CA LYS A 2 26.96 21.67 -4.83
C LYS A 2 25.62 21.06 -4.42
N ALA A 3 24.71 20.86 -5.36
CA ALA A 3 23.40 20.31 -5.10
C ALA A 3 23.18 18.99 -5.84
N ALA A 4 22.60 18.01 -5.16
CA ALA A 4 22.12 16.77 -5.76
C ALA A 4 20.60 16.74 -5.78
N ILE A 5 20.01 16.02 -6.74
CA ILE A 5 18.58 15.85 -6.87
C ILE A 5 18.22 14.39 -6.62
N TYR A 6 17.14 14.14 -5.89
CA TYR A 6 16.54 12.82 -5.79
C TYR A 6 15.09 12.84 -6.29
N ALA A 7 14.75 11.92 -7.20
CA ALA A 7 13.42 11.76 -7.76
C ALA A 7 12.96 10.30 -7.75
N ARG A 8 11.64 10.05 -7.56
CA ARG A 8 11.09 8.70 -7.51
C ARG A 8 9.60 8.66 -7.86
N TYR A 9 9.17 7.57 -8.50
CA TYR A 9 7.76 7.20 -8.56
C TYR A 9 7.53 5.75 -8.08
N SER A 10 6.29 5.41 -7.69
CA SER A 10 5.96 4.17 -6.95
C SER A 10 5.03 3.20 -7.67
N SER A 11 4.58 3.47 -8.90
CA SER A 11 3.65 2.58 -9.61
C SER A 11 3.89 2.55 -11.11
N ASP A 12 3.67 1.40 -11.74
CA ASP A 12 3.81 1.17 -13.19
C ASP A 12 2.90 2.06 -14.06
N ASN A 13 1.91 2.73 -13.46
CA ASN A 13 1.01 3.67 -14.14
C ASN A 13 1.52 5.12 -14.17
N GLN A 14 2.59 5.45 -13.44
CA GLN A 14 3.25 6.76 -13.51
C GLN A 14 4.45 6.64 -14.46
N ARG A 15 4.40 7.36 -15.58
CA ARG A 15 5.40 7.31 -16.65
C ARG A 15 6.73 7.94 -16.23
N ASP A 16 7.81 7.63 -16.96
CA ASP A 16 9.14 8.27 -16.81
C ASP A 16 9.07 9.81 -16.86
N ALA A 17 8.10 10.38 -17.58
CA ALA A 17 7.77 11.80 -17.56
C ALA A 17 7.59 12.39 -16.14
N SER A 18 7.17 11.56 -15.15
CA SER A 18 7.02 12.02 -13.76
C SER A 18 8.36 12.26 -13.05
N ILE A 19 9.43 11.51 -13.37
CA ILE A 19 10.79 11.77 -12.84
C ILE A 19 11.39 13.00 -13.52
N GLU A 20 11.27 13.10 -14.84
CA GLU A 20 11.77 14.23 -15.61
C GLU A 20 11.16 15.55 -15.13
N ASP A 21 9.85 15.55 -14.84
CA ASP A 21 9.15 16.72 -14.29
C ASP A 21 9.67 17.10 -12.90
N GLN A 22 9.85 16.12 -11.99
CA GLN A 22 10.43 16.35 -10.66
C GLN A 22 11.83 16.93 -10.77
N VAL A 23 12.67 16.33 -11.60
CA VAL A 23 14.06 16.79 -11.81
C VAL A 23 14.08 18.20 -12.40
N ARG A 24 13.21 18.50 -13.37
CA ARG A 24 13.10 19.83 -13.99
C ARG A 24 12.74 20.89 -12.96
N GLU A 25 11.75 20.65 -12.11
CA GLU A 25 11.34 21.60 -11.08
C GLU A 25 12.44 21.79 -10.01
N CYS A 26 13.08 20.70 -9.59
CA CYS A 26 14.24 20.79 -8.68
C CYS A 26 15.40 21.60 -9.29
N ARG A 27 15.71 21.41 -10.58
CA ARG A 27 16.75 22.19 -11.28
C ARG A 27 16.43 23.68 -11.30
N LYS A 28 15.19 24.06 -11.63
CA LYS A 28 14.77 25.47 -11.60
C LYS A 28 14.99 26.12 -10.23
N TRP A 29 14.68 25.40 -9.16
CA TRP A 29 14.90 25.89 -7.80
C TRP A 29 16.41 26.05 -7.51
N ILE A 30 17.22 25.05 -7.86
CA ILE A 30 18.68 25.06 -7.65
C ILE A 30 19.33 26.23 -8.40
N GLU A 31 18.93 26.45 -9.65
CA GLU A 31 19.41 27.56 -10.49
C GLU A 31 19.01 28.93 -9.91
N LYS A 32 17.78 29.06 -9.42
CA LYS A 32 17.30 30.29 -8.79
C LYS A 32 18.08 30.66 -7.53
N GLU A 33 18.52 29.66 -6.77
CA GLU A 33 19.29 29.85 -5.53
C GLU A 33 20.82 29.89 -5.79
N ASP A 34 21.24 30.02 -7.05
CA ASP A 34 22.66 30.09 -7.48
C ASP A 34 23.52 28.91 -6.98
N HIS A 35 22.96 27.70 -7.12
CA HIS A 35 23.64 26.46 -6.80
C HIS A 35 23.95 25.66 -8.06
N ALA A 36 24.93 24.73 -7.99
CA ALA A 36 25.33 23.87 -9.11
C ALA A 36 24.80 22.44 -8.91
N VAL A 37 24.08 21.90 -9.90
CA VAL A 37 23.65 20.49 -9.89
C VAL A 37 24.85 19.61 -10.20
N THR A 38 25.20 18.71 -9.28
CA THR A 38 26.33 17.76 -9.44
C THR A 38 25.87 16.38 -9.85
N GLU A 39 24.74 15.89 -9.33
CA GLU A 39 24.26 14.53 -9.61
C GLU A 39 22.73 14.46 -9.50
N VAL A 40 22.11 13.51 -10.23
CA VAL A 40 20.68 13.21 -10.17
C VAL A 40 20.51 11.73 -9.88
N TYR A 41 19.89 11.41 -8.75
CA TYR A 41 19.56 10.05 -8.34
C TYR A 41 18.08 9.79 -8.61
N ALA A 42 17.78 8.66 -9.25
CA ALA A 42 16.41 8.29 -9.58
C ALA A 42 16.13 6.82 -9.27
N ASP A 43 14.94 6.55 -8.73
CA ASP A 43 14.44 5.19 -8.54
C ASP A 43 13.09 5.02 -9.22
N HIS A 44 13.03 4.10 -10.19
CA HIS A 44 11.87 3.82 -11.04
C HIS A 44 11.05 2.66 -10.48
N ALA A 45 9.72 2.81 -10.42
CA ALA A 45 8.76 1.76 -10.05
C ALA A 45 9.04 1.06 -8.69
N ILE A 46 9.75 1.71 -7.77
CA ILE A 46 10.09 1.14 -6.45
C ILE A 46 9.29 1.86 -5.36
N SER A 47 8.65 1.08 -4.46
CA SER A 47 7.88 1.62 -3.34
C SER A 47 8.76 2.47 -2.41
N GLY A 48 8.22 3.60 -1.94
CA GLY A 48 8.86 4.44 -0.93
C GLY A 48 9.02 3.78 0.45
N ALA A 49 8.39 2.63 0.67
CA ALA A 49 8.57 1.82 1.88
C ALA A 49 9.81 0.92 1.82
N SER A 50 10.39 0.69 0.63
CA SER A 50 11.62 -0.09 0.48
C SER A 50 12.86 0.79 0.68
N ILE A 51 13.81 0.33 1.48
CA ILE A 51 15.14 0.95 1.62
C ILE A 51 16.11 0.44 0.53
N LEU A 52 15.79 -0.70 -0.10
CA LEU A 52 16.62 -1.33 -1.14
C LEU A 52 16.39 -0.67 -2.51
N ARG A 53 16.67 0.64 -2.59
CA ARG A 53 16.59 1.45 -3.81
C ARG A 53 18.00 1.83 -4.25
N PRO A 54 18.46 1.40 -5.44
CA PRO A 54 19.84 1.63 -5.89
C PRO A 54 20.22 3.11 -5.94
N GLY A 55 19.35 3.97 -6.47
CA GLY A 55 19.57 5.42 -6.52
C GLY A 55 19.65 6.05 -5.14
N TYR A 56 18.77 5.61 -4.23
CA TYR A 56 18.77 6.08 -2.84
C TYR A 56 20.03 5.65 -2.08
N GLN A 57 20.49 4.41 -2.26
CA GLN A 57 21.69 3.91 -1.62
C GLN A 57 22.95 4.66 -2.12
N LYS A 58 23.06 4.87 -3.44
CA LYS A 58 24.15 5.64 -4.03
C LYS A 58 24.14 7.09 -3.52
N MET A 59 22.98 7.72 -3.46
CA MET A 59 22.83 9.06 -2.90
C MET A 59 23.38 9.16 -1.47
N LEU A 60 23.06 8.18 -0.60
CA LEU A 60 23.56 8.15 0.78
C LEU A 60 25.07 7.94 0.86
N GLU A 61 25.61 7.09 0.01
CA GLU A 61 27.06 6.87 -0.09
C GLU A 61 27.79 8.16 -0.52
N ASP A 62 27.32 8.81 -1.57
CA ASP A 62 27.88 10.05 -2.09
C ASP A 62 27.75 11.22 -1.10
N ALA A 63 26.64 11.27 -0.33
CA ALA A 63 26.48 12.24 0.76
C ALA A 63 27.55 12.06 1.84
N ARG A 64 27.82 10.81 2.27
CA ARG A 64 28.85 10.50 3.26
C ARG A 64 30.26 10.85 2.76
N ASN A 65 30.49 10.76 1.44
CA ASN A 65 31.76 11.09 0.80
C ASN A 65 31.90 12.59 0.48
N GLY A 66 30.92 13.43 0.84
CA GLY A 66 30.96 14.88 0.63
C GLY A 66 30.85 15.29 -0.85
N ALA A 67 30.18 14.50 -1.67
CA ALA A 67 29.99 14.78 -3.09
C ALA A 67 29.13 16.02 -3.36
N PHE A 68 28.21 16.35 -2.43
CA PHE A 68 27.32 17.50 -2.51
C PHE A 68 27.00 18.06 -1.11
N ASP A 69 26.57 19.33 -1.08
CA ASP A 69 26.26 20.08 0.14
C ASP A 69 24.76 20.14 0.43
N ILE A 70 23.94 19.97 -0.63
CA ILE A 70 22.48 20.10 -0.58
C ILE A 70 21.86 18.93 -1.32
N LEU A 71 20.86 18.28 -0.69
CA LEU A 71 19.96 17.34 -1.35
C LEU A 71 18.62 18.00 -1.59
N VAL A 72 18.15 18.01 -2.84
CA VAL A 72 16.87 18.59 -3.25
C VAL A 72 15.94 17.49 -3.75
N ALA A 73 14.67 17.51 -3.27
CA ALA A 73 13.62 16.65 -3.76
C ALA A 73 12.30 17.44 -3.91
N GLU A 74 11.34 16.92 -4.66
CA GLU A 74 10.02 17.56 -4.81
C GLU A 74 9.29 17.67 -3.47
N ALA A 75 9.25 16.58 -2.70
CA ALA A 75 8.61 16.48 -1.39
C ALA A 75 9.22 15.34 -0.56
N LEU A 76 9.02 15.35 0.76
CA LEU A 76 9.52 14.30 1.66
C LEU A 76 9.02 12.90 1.31
N ASP A 77 7.81 12.75 0.74
CA ASP A 77 7.26 11.45 0.34
C ASP A 77 7.96 10.84 -0.89
N ARG A 78 8.73 11.61 -1.65
CA ARG A 78 9.64 11.09 -2.68
C ARG A 78 10.81 10.36 -2.03
N LEU A 79 11.30 10.83 -0.92
CA LEU A 79 12.40 10.21 -0.16
C LEU A 79 11.92 8.97 0.60
N SER A 80 10.87 9.09 1.41
CA SER A 80 10.21 7.96 2.06
C SER A 80 8.75 8.29 2.42
N ARG A 81 7.90 7.24 2.51
CA ARG A 81 6.56 7.33 3.10
C ARG A 81 6.54 6.94 4.57
N ASP A 82 7.61 6.32 5.04
CA ASP A 82 7.79 5.88 6.41
C ASP A 82 8.53 6.94 7.23
N GLN A 83 8.00 7.25 8.41
CA GLN A 83 8.54 8.28 9.30
C GLN A 83 9.92 7.91 9.83
N GLU A 84 10.12 6.66 10.20
CA GLU A 84 11.38 6.18 10.76
C GLU A 84 12.51 6.32 9.72
N ASN A 85 12.20 5.96 8.48
CA ASN A 85 13.13 6.11 7.37
C ASN A 85 13.46 7.57 7.07
N ILE A 86 12.49 8.49 7.13
CA ILE A 86 12.74 9.94 6.95
C ILE A 86 13.61 10.48 8.08
N ALA A 87 13.31 10.11 9.33
CA ALA A 87 14.12 10.54 10.48
C ALA A 87 15.55 9.98 10.40
N GLY A 88 15.69 8.71 9.99
CA GLY A 88 16.99 8.09 9.75
C GLY A 88 17.79 8.78 8.65
N LEU A 89 17.14 9.10 7.52
CA LEU A 89 17.75 9.86 6.42
C LEU A 89 18.20 11.23 6.89
N TYR A 90 17.32 11.99 7.54
CA TYR A 90 17.64 13.34 8.04
C TYR A 90 18.87 13.34 8.94
N LYS A 91 18.94 12.39 9.90
CA LYS A 91 20.11 12.24 10.78
C LYS A 91 21.39 11.94 10.01
N GLN A 92 21.34 11.05 9.00
CA GLN A 92 22.51 10.70 8.18
C GLN A 92 22.99 11.90 7.36
N LEU A 93 22.08 12.66 6.72
CA LEU A 93 22.41 13.85 5.95
C LEU A 93 23.00 14.95 6.86
N THR A 94 22.37 15.19 8.03
CA THR A 94 22.87 16.16 9.01
C THR A 94 24.28 15.79 9.50
N PHE A 95 24.53 14.50 9.77
CA PHE A 95 25.86 14.01 10.16
C PHE A 95 26.90 14.19 9.04
N ALA A 96 26.48 14.04 7.78
CA ALA A 96 27.34 14.29 6.60
C ALA A 96 27.50 15.79 6.27
N GLY A 97 26.85 16.69 7.01
CA GLY A 97 26.86 18.13 6.73
C GLY A 97 26.01 18.54 5.52
N VAL A 98 25.11 17.67 5.06
CA VAL A 98 24.25 17.90 3.89
C VAL A 98 22.90 18.47 4.34
N ARG A 99 22.48 19.60 3.75
CA ARG A 99 21.17 20.20 3.95
C ARG A 99 20.12 19.47 3.11
N LEU A 100 18.98 19.19 3.69
CA LEU A 100 17.85 18.60 2.98
C LEU A 100 16.81 19.69 2.66
N ILE A 101 16.49 19.84 1.40
CA ILE A 101 15.52 20.82 0.90
C ILE A 101 14.47 20.10 0.05
N THR A 102 13.22 20.46 0.24
CA THR A 102 12.13 20.00 -0.62
C THR A 102 11.39 21.21 -1.19
N LEU A 103 10.83 21.06 -2.38
CA LEU A 103 10.07 22.15 -3.01
C LEU A 103 8.76 22.41 -2.27
N SER A 104 8.17 21.35 -1.66
CA SER A 104 6.90 21.44 -0.95
C SER A 104 7.01 22.03 0.46
N GLU A 105 8.06 21.65 1.21
CA GLU A 105 8.22 21.99 2.63
C GLU A 105 9.33 23.02 2.88
N GLY A 106 10.16 23.34 1.86
CA GLY A 106 11.35 24.17 2.03
C GLY A 106 12.51 23.42 2.68
N GLU A 107 13.35 24.11 3.46
CA GLU A 107 14.43 23.48 4.21
C GLU A 107 13.88 22.60 5.34
N VAL A 108 14.22 21.33 5.28
CA VAL A 108 13.70 20.32 6.22
C VAL A 108 14.50 20.40 7.52
N ASN A 109 13.80 20.42 8.63
CA ASN A 109 14.34 20.39 9.98
C ASN A 109 13.66 19.29 10.83
N GLU A 110 14.10 19.11 12.06
CA GLU A 110 13.57 18.11 12.99
C GLU A 110 12.06 18.25 13.23
N LEU A 111 11.55 19.50 13.26
CA LEU A 111 10.12 19.75 13.43
C LEU A 111 9.31 19.24 12.23
N HIS A 112 9.77 19.47 11.00
CA HIS A 112 9.13 18.95 9.79
C HIS A 112 9.08 17.42 9.80
N VAL A 113 10.17 16.75 10.17
CA VAL A 113 10.25 15.29 10.26
C VAL A 113 9.27 14.74 11.29
N GLY A 114 9.24 15.33 12.50
CA GLY A 114 8.35 14.90 13.58
C GLY A 114 6.87 15.16 13.28
N LEU A 115 6.54 16.36 12.78
CA LEU A 115 5.17 16.77 12.49
C LEU A 115 4.55 15.94 11.35
N LYS A 116 5.29 15.76 10.24
CA LYS A 116 4.78 14.99 9.08
C LYS A 116 4.50 13.54 9.44
N GLY A 117 5.37 12.92 10.24
CA GLY A 117 5.14 11.57 10.72
C GLY A 117 3.88 11.44 11.59
N THR A 118 3.71 12.36 12.53
CA THR A 118 2.51 12.39 13.39
C THR A 118 1.24 12.62 12.57
N MET A 119 1.25 13.54 11.61
CA MET A 119 0.12 13.82 10.74
C MET A 119 -0.23 12.61 9.86
N ASN A 120 0.75 11.91 9.30
CA ASN A 120 0.52 10.69 8.52
C ASN A 120 -0.12 9.58 9.37
N ALA A 121 0.36 9.38 10.60
CA ALA A 121 -0.23 8.41 11.52
C ALA A 121 -1.68 8.75 11.89
N LEU A 122 -1.99 10.02 12.14
CA LEU A 122 -3.34 10.50 12.39
C LEU A 122 -4.24 10.33 11.15
N PHE A 123 -3.74 10.65 9.97
CA PHE A 123 -4.48 10.48 8.72
C PHE A 123 -4.83 9.01 8.46
N LEU A 124 -3.87 8.09 8.64
CA LEU A 124 -4.13 6.65 8.49
C LEU A 124 -5.15 6.13 9.50
N LYS A 125 -5.09 6.61 10.75
CA LYS A 125 -6.06 6.28 11.79
C LYS A 125 -7.47 6.79 11.42
N ASP A 126 -7.59 8.02 10.95
CA ASP A 126 -8.85 8.60 10.52
C ASP A 126 -9.42 7.87 9.30
N LEU A 127 -8.59 7.53 8.31
CA LEU A 127 -8.98 6.74 7.14
C LEU A 127 -9.48 5.34 7.53
N ALA A 128 -8.78 4.67 8.46
CA ALA A 128 -9.21 3.37 8.97
C ALA A 128 -10.57 3.46 9.67
N GLN A 129 -10.80 4.50 10.49
CA GLN A 129 -12.08 4.73 11.16
C GLN A 129 -13.21 5.02 10.15
N LYS A 130 -12.95 5.86 9.14
CA LYS A 130 -13.93 6.15 8.07
C LYS A 130 -14.29 4.90 7.28
N THR A 131 -13.29 4.10 6.91
CA THR A 131 -13.49 2.83 6.20
C THR A 131 -14.32 1.85 7.05
N ARG A 132 -13.97 1.67 8.32
CA ARG A 132 -14.71 0.81 9.25
C ARG A 132 -16.16 1.27 9.39
N ARG A 133 -16.41 2.56 9.60
CA ARG A 133 -17.76 3.12 9.69
C ARG A 133 -18.56 2.90 8.40
N GLY A 134 -17.93 3.07 7.24
CA GLY A 134 -18.55 2.78 5.94
C GLY A 134 -18.92 1.31 5.78
N LEU A 135 -18.06 0.38 6.19
CA LEU A 135 -18.35 -1.07 6.20
C LEU A 135 -19.49 -1.42 7.16
N GLU A 136 -19.47 -0.89 8.39
CA GLU A 136 -20.55 -1.09 9.37
C GLU A 136 -21.91 -0.58 8.85
N GLY A 137 -21.92 0.59 8.19
CA GLY A 137 -23.13 1.14 7.56
C GLY A 137 -23.67 0.24 6.45
N ARG A 138 -22.80 -0.35 5.63
CA ARG A 138 -23.22 -1.33 4.60
C ARG A 138 -23.78 -2.60 5.21
N ILE A 139 -23.15 -3.15 6.25
CA ILE A 139 -23.61 -4.36 6.93
C ILE A 139 -24.98 -4.12 7.57
N ARG A 140 -25.21 -2.97 8.21
CA ARG A 140 -26.51 -2.59 8.77
C ARG A 140 -27.61 -2.49 7.71
N GLN A 141 -27.28 -2.21 6.46
CA GLN A 141 -28.18 -2.21 5.31
C GLN A 141 -28.38 -3.60 4.70
N GLY A 142 -27.86 -4.68 5.31
CA GLY A 142 -27.89 -6.03 4.78
C GLY A 142 -26.98 -6.26 3.57
N LYS A 143 -26.06 -5.34 3.29
CA LYS A 143 -25.11 -5.46 2.17
C LYS A 143 -23.80 -6.08 2.62
N SER A 144 -23.13 -6.79 1.70
CA SER A 144 -21.78 -7.32 1.96
C SER A 144 -20.77 -6.21 2.18
N GLY A 145 -19.97 -6.31 3.24
CA GLY A 145 -18.84 -5.44 3.53
C GLY A 145 -17.52 -5.89 2.90
N GLY A 146 -17.47 -7.05 2.23
CA GLY A 146 -16.26 -7.65 1.70
C GLY A 146 -16.45 -8.37 0.37
N GLY A 147 -15.55 -9.31 0.09
CA GLY A 147 -15.60 -10.19 -1.07
C GLY A 147 -16.83 -11.09 -1.11
N ASN A 148 -16.93 -11.94 -2.14
CA ASN A 148 -17.97 -12.95 -2.22
C ASN A 148 -17.57 -14.17 -1.38
N ALA A 149 -18.50 -14.70 -0.58
CA ALA A 149 -18.32 -15.96 0.13
C ALA A 149 -18.95 -17.10 -0.68
N TYR A 150 -18.39 -18.29 -0.58
CA TYR A 150 -18.94 -19.50 -1.14
C TYR A 150 -20.36 -19.75 -0.56
N GLY A 151 -21.32 -20.13 -1.38
CA GLY A 151 -22.73 -20.21 -1.01
C GLY A 151 -23.56 -18.98 -1.36
N TYR A 152 -22.92 -17.95 -1.94
CA TYR A 152 -23.61 -16.72 -2.34
C TYR A 152 -23.21 -16.24 -3.73
N ASP A 153 -24.17 -15.75 -4.50
CA ASP A 153 -23.99 -15.06 -5.76
C ASP A 153 -24.07 -13.54 -5.59
N VAL A 154 -23.28 -12.84 -6.39
CA VAL A 154 -23.36 -11.37 -6.47
C VAL A 154 -24.57 -10.97 -7.29
N VAL A 155 -25.49 -10.22 -6.69
CA VAL A 155 -26.61 -9.65 -7.41
C VAL A 155 -26.17 -8.38 -8.12
N LYS A 156 -26.23 -8.38 -9.45
CA LYS A 156 -25.90 -7.22 -10.30
C LYS A 156 -27.18 -6.42 -10.53
N LYS A 157 -27.24 -5.23 -9.89
CA LYS A 157 -28.34 -4.26 -10.07
C LYS A 157 -27.74 -2.89 -10.42
N VAL A 158 -28.53 -2.08 -11.11
CA VAL A 158 -28.23 -0.67 -11.36
C VAL A 158 -29.33 0.18 -10.73
N ASP A 159 -29.00 1.38 -10.32
CA ASP A 159 -29.95 2.35 -9.82
C ASP A 159 -30.66 3.10 -10.99
N ALA A 160 -31.53 4.05 -10.65
CA ALA A 160 -32.27 4.85 -11.62
C ALA A 160 -31.36 5.75 -12.50
N ALA A 161 -30.13 6.00 -12.06
CA ALA A 161 -29.12 6.76 -12.77
C ALA A 161 -28.19 5.87 -13.62
N GLY A 162 -28.38 4.52 -13.61
CA GLY A 162 -27.55 3.55 -14.31
C GLY A 162 -26.27 3.16 -13.57
N GLU A 163 -26.08 3.61 -12.31
CA GLU A 163 -24.91 3.29 -11.52
C GLU A 163 -25.03 1.92 -10.83
N PRO A 164 -23.95 1.11 -10.76
CA PRO A 164 -24.00 -0.23 -10.17
C PRO A 164 -24.30 -0.20 -8.66
N ILE A 165 -25.40 -0.81 -8.23
CA ILE A 165 -25.67 -1.07 -6.82
C ILE A 165 -24.83 -2.27 -6.39
N ARG A 166 -23.88 -2.06 -5.48
CA ARG A 166 -22.95 -3.09 -5.02
C ARG A 166 -23.28 -3.56 -3.61
N GLY A 167 -23.02 -4.83 -3.36
CA GLY A 167 -23.08 -5.42 -2.02
C GLY A 167 -24.28 -6.32 -1.78
N ASP A 168 -25.25 -6.36 -2.69
CA ASP A 168 -26.37 -7.31 -2.63
C ASP A 168 -25.86 -8.72 -2.94
N ARG A 169 -26.37 -9.70 -2.20
CA ARG A 169 -26.08 -11.13 -2.33
C ARG A 169 -27.37 -11.92 -2.35
N GLN A 170 -27.39 -13.01 -3.08
CA GLN A 170 -28.43 -14.03 -3.00
C GLN A 170 -27.81 -15.37 -2.68
N ILE A 171 -28.56 -16.26 -2.08
CA ILE A 171 -28.09 -17.61 -1.77
C ILE A 171 -27.97 -18.38 -3.08
N ASN A 172 -26.81 -19.02 -3.29
CA ASN A 172 -26.62 -20.05 -4.29
C ASN A 172 -26.92 -21.38 -3.62
N GLU A 173 -28.11 -21.95 -3.90
CA GLU A 173 -28.59 -23.13 -3.17
C GLU A 173 -27.66 -24.34 -3.33
N VAL A 174 -27.04 -24.53 -4.48
CA VAL A 174 -26.13 -25.63 -4.72
C VAL A 174 -24.89 -25.52 -3.82
N GLU A 175 -24.27 -24.36 -3.77
CA GLU A 175 -23.13 -24.11 -2.89
C GLU A 175 -23.54 -24.07 -1.42
N ALA A 176 -24.71 -23.53 -1.11
CA ALA A 176 -25.25 -23.48 0.26
C ALA A 176 -25.47 -24.88 0.85
N ASP A 177 -25.94 -25.86 0.04
CA ASP A 177 -26.06 -27.22 0.49
C ASP A 177 -24.71 -27.87 0.82
N ILE A 178 -23.67 -27.56 0.05
CA ILE A 178 -22.31 -27.99 0.38
C ILE A 178 -21.84 -27.36 1.70
N VAL A 179 -22.10 -26.08 1.92
CA VAL A 179 -21.78 -25.42 3.19
C VAL A 179 -22.52 -26.09 4.36
N ARG A 180 -23.83 -26.34 4.24
CA ARG A 180 -24.61 -27.03 5.27
C ARG A 180 -24.07 -28.42 5.56
N ARG A 181 -23.67 -29.17 4.51
CA ARG A 181 -23.02 -30.49 4.63
C ARG A 181 -21.70 -30.39 5.40
N ILE A 182 -20.84 -29.42 5.05
CA ILE A 182 -19.54 -29.20 5.75
C ILE A 182 -19.78 -28.97 7.25
N PHE A 183 -20.73 -28.11 7.62
CA PHE A 183 -21.07 -27.88 9.02
C PHE A 183 -21.60 -29.13 9.71
N THR A 184 -22.46 -29.91 9.06
CA THR A 184 -23.01 -31.16 9.60
C THR A 184 -21.92 -32.18 9.84
N GLU A 185 -21.05 -32.43 8.86
CA GLU A 185 -19.94 -33.36 8.99
C GLU A 185 -18.96 -32.93 10.09
N PHE A 186 -18.65 -31.62 10.16
CA PHE A 186 -17.77 -31.08 11.21
C PHE A 186 -18.37 -31.26 12.62
N THR A 187 -19.68 -31.04 12.81
CA THR A 187 -20.33 -31.24 14.11
C THR A 187 -20.38 -32.71 14.52
N HIS A 188 -20.31 -33.63 13.57
CA HIS A 188 -20.18 -35.09 13.83
C HIS A 188 -18.74 -35.52 14.08
N GLY A 189 -17.78 -34.58 14.20
CA GLY A 189 -16.39 -34.85 14.56
C GLY A 189 -15.49 -35.24 13.36
N ILE A 190 -15.96 -35.12 12.13
CA ILE A 190 -15.13 -35.35 10.94
C ILE A 190 -14.14 -34.19 10.82
N SER A 191 -12.85 -34.51 10.65
CA SER A 191 -11.84 -33.48 10.58
C SER A 191 -11.94 -32.64 9.30
N PRO A 192 -11.57 -31.32 9.33
CA PRO A 192 -11.59 -30.47 8.13
C PRO A 192 -10.79 -31.04 6.96
N ARG A 193 -9.71 -31.79 7.25
CA ARG A 193 -8.90 -32.45 6.23
C ARG A 193 -9.64 -33.60 5.56
N ALA A 194 -10.39 -34.40 6.34
CA ALA A 194 -11.20 -35.50 5.81
C ALA A 194 -12.37 -34.99 4.98
N ILE A 195 -13.03 -33.94 5.45
CA ILE A 195 -14.13 -33.26 4.71
C ILE A 195 -13.60 -32.75 3.36
N ALA A 196 -12.49 -32.00 3.36
CA ALA A 196 -11.86 -31.49 2.13
C ALA A 196 -11.51 -32.62 1.15
N TYR A 197 -10.91 -33.70 1.64
CA TYR A 197 -10.57 -34.86 0.82
C TYR A 197 -11.81 -35.50 0.18
N THR A 198 -12.89 -35.65 0.94
CA THR A 198 -14.15 -36.23 0.45
C THR A 198 -14.77 -35.38 -0.64
N LEU A 199 -14.87 -34.06 -0.43
CA LEU A 199 -15.42 -33.12 -1.41
C LEU A 199 -14.62 -33.13 -2.72
N ASN A 200 -13.29 -33.14 -2.65
CA ASN A 200 -12.42 -33.21 -3.84
C ASN A 200 -12.58 -34.54 -4.58
N ARG A 201 -12.69 -35.65 -3.86
CA ARG A 201 -12.92 -36.97 -4.46
C ARG A 201 -14.28 -37.07 -5.17
N GLU A 202 -15.27 -36.36 -4.68
CA GLU A 202 -16.60 -36.26 -5.30
C GLU A 202 -16.63 -35.28 -6.47
N GLY A 203 -15.53 -34.56 -6.75
CA GLY A 203 -15.46 -33.57 -7.84
C GLY A 203 -16.18 -32.26 -7.54
N ILE A 204 -16.46 -31.98 -6.25
CA ILE A 204 -17.12 -30.75 -5.84
C ILE A 204 -16.09 -29.63 -5.77
N SER A 205 -16.22 -28.63 -6.65
CA SER A 205 -15.33 -27.48 -6.68
C SER A 205 -15.49 -26.59 -5.47
N GLY A 206 -14.38 -26.15 -4.90
CA GLY A 206 -14.35 -25.20 -3.80
C GLY A 206 -14.43 -23.74 -4.26
N PRO A 207 -14.18 -22.78 -3.36
CA PRO A 207 -14.23 -21.36 -3.68
C PRO A 207 -13.33 -20.99 -4.86
N ALA A 208 -13.88 -20.20 -5.80
CA ALA A 208 -13.22 -19.80 -7.05
C ALA A 208 -12.81 -20.97 -7.97
N GLY A 209 -13.47 -22.13 -7.86
CA GLY A 209 -13.20 -23.32 -8.69
C GLY A 209 -11.94 -24.11 -8.29
N ASN A 210 -11.34 -23.80 -7.15
CA ASN A 210 -10.16 -24.51 -6.64
C ASN A 210 -10.54 -25.75 -5.82
N ASP A 211 -9.57 -26.61 -5.56
CA ASP A 211 -9.73 -27.72 -4.63
C ASP A 211 -9.94 -27.25 -3.19
N TRP A 212 -10.70 -28.05 -2.43
CA TRP A 212 -10.89 -27.83 -1.00
C TRP A 212 -9.61 -28.16 -0.23
N GLY A 213 -9.22 -27.23 0.67
CA GLY A 213 -8.17 -27.46 1.65
C GLY A 213 -8.74 -27.43 3.07
N ALA A 214 -8.04 -28.01 4.04
CA ALA A 214 -8.45 -27.93 5.44
C ALA A 214 -8.61 -26.46 5.90
N SER A 215 -7.72 -25.56 5.46
CA SER A 215 -7.80 -24.13 5.76
C SER A 215 -8.97 -23.41 5.07
N THR A 216 -9.51 -23.95 4.00
CA THR A 216 -10.73 -23.42 3.36
C THR A 216 -11.95 -23.69 4.22
N ILE A 217 -11.94 -24.82 4.96
CA ILE A 217 -13.07 -25.24 5.81
C ILE A 217 -13.04 -24.56 7.18
N HIS A 218 -11.90 -24.59 7.89
CA HIS A 218 -11.84 -24.03 9.26
C HIS A 218 -11.18 -22.66 9.36
N GLY A 219 -10.80 -22.04 8.22
CA GLY A 219 -10.09 -20.79 8.20
C GLY A 219 -8.59 -20.92 8.52
N ASN A 220 -7.89 -19.84 8.46
CA ASN A 220 -6.47 -19.75 8.81
C ASN A 220 -6.28 -18.94 10.09
N TRP A 221 -6.09 -19.62 11.22
CA TRP A 221 -5.95 -18.99 12.53
C TRP A 221 -4.80 -17.95 12.60
N ARG A 222 -3.74 -18.11 11.78
CA ARG A 222 -2.63 -17.15 11.73
C ARG A 222 -3.01 -15.85 11.01
N ARG A 223 -4.01 -15.88 10.15
CA ARG A 223 -4.51 -14.73 9.40
C ARG A 223 -5.80 -14.14 10.00
N GLY A 224 -6.37 -14.76 11.05
CA GLY A 224 -7.63 -14.34 11.64
C GLY A 224 -8.85 -14.51 10.72
N THR A 225 -8.78 -15.44 9.76
CA THR A 225 -9.85 -15.75 8.80
C THR A 225 -10.42 -17.12 9.05
#